data_d2aaa7fdf56d0f8da70cf5e1e397348d
#
_entry.id   d2aaa7fdf56d0f8da70cf5e1e397348d
#
_cell.length_a   1.000
_cell.length_b   1.000
_cell.length_c   1.000
_cell.angle_alpha   90.00
_cell.angle_beta   90.00
_cell.angle_gamma   90.00
#
_symmetry.space_group_name_H-M   'P 1'
#
loop_
_entity.id
_entity.type
_entity.pdbx_description
1 polymer ?
#
loop_
_entity_poly.entity_id
_entity_poly.type
_entity_poly.pdbx_seq_one_letter_code
_entity_poly.pdbx_strand_id
1 'polypeptide(L)'
;ERGHKIEYLVPVIDSKFEKGNLKVGEYTIKGKSKKTIVLVAHLCHPFQANDDLTGVAVLVDVAEELSKRNNQYTYTVLLLPETIGSIAYLSQNEKLIGDMVFGIFFEMLGSKGNLALQLSRQGNTKIDRIARHVMKKKSPTFTEGKFREVVRNDEMVFNGPGVDIPMISISRYPYPEYHTSDDT
;
A
#
# COMPACT_ATOMS: atom_id res chain seq x y z
N GLU A 1 22.55 38.62 -9.43
CA GLU A 1 22.16 37.26 -9.81
C GLU A 1 22.02 37.17 -11.33
N ARG A 2 22.93 36.43 -11.99
CA ARG A 2 22.83 36.19 -13.42
C ARG A 2 21.96 34.97 -13.62
N GLY A 3 20.66 35.14 -13.85
CA GLY A 3 19.78 34.06 -14.28
C GLY A 3 20.22 33.55 -15.64
N HIS A 4 20.71 32.31 -15.67
CA HIS A 4 20.94 31.60 -16.92
C HIS A 4 19.56 31.21 -17.48
N LYS A 5 19.20 31.79 -18.66
CA LYS A 5 18.06 31.28 -19.43
C LYS A 5 18.44 29.92 -20.01
N ILE A 6 17.75 28.88 -19.56
CA ILE A 6 17.81 27.56 -20.21
C ILE A 6 16.85 27.61 -21.39
N GLU A 7 17.39 27.62 -22.61
CA GLU A 7 16.56 27.69 -23.82
C GLU A 7 15.97 26.33 -24.21
N TYR A 8 16.66 25.24 -23.88
CA TYR A 8 16.18 23.87 -24.10
C TYR A 8 16.87 22.88 -23.19
N LEU A 9 16.20 21.79 -22.91
CA LEU A 9 16.72 20.62 -22.20
C LEU A 9 16.70 19.43 -23.16
N VAL A 10 17.85 18.74 -23.29
CA VAL A 10 17.93 17.48 -24.02
C VAL A 10 18.02 16.35 -22.99
N PRO A 11 16.96 15.58 -22.81
CA PRO A 11 17.03 14.41 -21.92
C PRO A 11 17.92 13.35 -22.57
N VAL A 12 18.86 12.81 -21.80
CA VAL A 12 19.66 11.65 -22.19
C VAL A 12 19.24 10.48 -21.32
N ILE A 13 18.72 9.41 -21.95
CA ILE A 13 18.33 8.19 -21.27
C ILE A 13 19.36 7.11 -21.63
N ASP A 14 20.19 6.76 -20.65
CA ASP A 14 21.11 5.64 -20.75
C ASP A 14 20.50 4.45 -19.99
N SER A 15 19.93 3.52 -20.73
CA SER A 15 19.23 2.37 -20.17
C SER A 15 19.54 1.10 -20.97
N LYS A 16 19.50 -0.05 -20.30
CA LYS A 16 19.67 -1.37 -20.92
C LYS A 16 18.69 -2.38 -20.33
N PHE A 17 18.34 -3.36 -21.15
CA PHE A 17 17.55 -4.50 -20.70
C PHE A 17 18.48 -5.64 -20.29
N GLU A 18 18.34 -6.10 -19.07
CA GLU A 18 19.09 -7.22 -18.52
C GLU A 18 18.15 -8.27 -17.92
N LYS A 19 18.65 -9.52 -17.81
CA LYS A 19 17.94 -10.55 -17.04
C LYS A 19 17.92 -10.15 -15.56
N GLY A 20 16.74 -10.13 -14.97
CA GLY A 20 16.54 -9.80 -13.57
C GLY A 20 15.45 -10.66 -12.94
N ASN A 21 15.19 -10.43 -11.66
CA ASN A 21 14.11 -11.07 -10.91
C ASN A 21 13.28 -10.00 -10.22
N LEU A 22 11.97 -10.11 -10.34
CA LEU A 22 11.04 -9.37 -9.49
C LEU A 22 11.01 -10.10 -8.13
N LYS A 23 11.32 -9.37 -7.05
CA LYS A 23 11.34 -9.91 -5.69
C LYS A 23 10.11 -9.44 -4.94
N VAL A 24 9.45 -10.37 -4.25
CA VAL A 24 8.34 -10.10 -3.33
C VAL A 24 8.73 -10.65 -1.97
N GLY A 25 8.66 -9.82 -0.95
CA GLY A 25 8.76 -10.24 0.44
C GLY A 25 7.39 -10.73 0.92
N GLU A 26 7.30 -11.95 1.42
CA GLU A 26 6.10 -12.51 1.99
C GLU A 26 6.35 -13.05 3.40
N TYR A 27 5.44 -12.71 4.32
CA TYR A 27 5.43 -13.27 5.66
C TYR A 27 4.00 -13.63 6.07
N THR A 28 3.80 -14.88 6.50
CA THR A 28 2.49 -15.39 6.90
C THR A 28 2.40 -15.57 8.40
N ILE A 29 1.44 -14.92 9.04
CA ILE A 29 1.08 -15.09 10.45
C ILE A 29 -0.18 -15.94 10.51
N LYS A 30 0.00 -17.20 10.88
CA LYS A 30 -1.11 -18.17 10.93
C LYS A 30 -2.10 -17.82 12.03
N GLY A 31 -3.39 -17.82 11.67
CA GLY A 31 -4.52 -17.74 12.58
C GLY A 31 -5.25 -19.07 12.72
N LYS A 32 -6.37 -19.06 13.45
CA LYS A 32 -7.24 -20.24 13.62
C LYS A 32 -8.01 -20.60 12.34
N SER A 33 -8.20 -19.62 11.45
CA SER A 33 -8.93 -19.77 10.19
C SER A 33 -8.00 -19.60 9.01
N LYS A 34 -8.27 -20.30 7.91
CA LYS A 34 -7.61 -20.06 6.61
C LYS A 34 -8.00 -18.72 5.97
N LYS A 35 -9.14 -18.11 6.40
CA LYS A 35 -9.52 -16.78 5.93
C LYS A 35 -8.41 -15.80 6.22
N THR A 36 -7.92 -15.14 5.17
CA THR A 36 -6.70 -14.35 5.19
C THR A 36 -6.99 -12.87 5.01
N ILE A 37 -6.34 -12.05 5.81
CA ILE A 37 -6.27 -10.60 5.65
C ILE A 37 -4.92 -10.29 5.03
N VAL A 38 -4.91 -9.56 3.92
CA VAL A 38 -3.69 -9.18 3.21
C VAL A 38 -3.27 -7.79 3.65
N LEU A 39 -2.02 -7.64 4.06
CA LEU A 39 -1.41 -6.37 4.47
C LEU A 39 -0.28 -6.06 3.48
N VAL A 40 -0.31 -4.90 2.86
CA VAL A 40 0.57 -4.56 1.75
C VAL A 40 1.24 -3.21 2.00
N ALA A 41 2.51 -3.11 1.68
CA ALA A 41 3.26 -1.88 1.47
C ALA A 41 4.26 -2.08 0.33
N HIS A 42 4.66 -1.03 -0.36
CA HIS A 42 5.53 -1.21 -1.50
C HIS A 42 7.00 -0.86 -1.24
N LEU A 43 7.88 -1.62 -1.89
CA LEU A 43 9.33 -1.42 -1.97
C LEU A 43 9.75 -1.52 -3.42
N CYS A 44 9.91 -0.42 -4.12
CA CYS A 44 10.08 -0.45 -5.56
C CYS A 44 11.18 0.42 -6.14
N HIS A 45 11.26 1.70 -5.80
CA HIS A 45 12.21 2.62 -6.40
C HIS A 45 13.37 2.99 -5.45
N PRO A 46 14.50 3.46 -5.96
CA PRO A 46 15.58 3.97 -5.11
C PRO A 46 15.19 5.30 -4.45
N PHE A 47 15.91 5.64 -3.38
CA PHE A 47 15.71 6.88 -2.61
C PHE A 47 14.30 7.01 -2.00
N GLN A 48 13.68 5.90 -1.66
CA GLN A 48 12.44 5.89 -0.91
C GLN A 48 12.65 6.51 0.48
N ALA A 49 11.73 7.38 0.87
CA ALA A 49 11.63 7.91 2.23
C ALA A 49 10.19 7.81 2.72
N ASN A 50 9.38 8.88 2.66
CA ASN A 50 7.97 8.75 3.00
C ASN A 50 7.23 7.82 2.03
N ASP A 51 7.58 7.85 0.76
CA ASP A 51 7.08 6.96 -0.30
C ASP A 51 8.07 5.82 -0.59
N ASP A 52 7.95 4.59 -0.07
CA ASP A 52 6.97 4.15 0.93
C ASP A 52 7.66 3.41 2.10
N LEU A 53 8.90 3.79 2.46
CA LEU A 53 9.55 3.18 3.64
C LEU A 53 8.74 3.38 4.91
N THR A 54 7.96 4.45 5.01
CA THR A 54 7.12 4.69 6.18
C THR A 54 5.92 3.76 6.24
N GLY A 55 5.30 3.42 5.12
CA GLY A 55 4.29 2.37 5.05
C GLY A 55 4.86 1.00 5.40
N VAL A 56 6.07 0.69 4.87
CA VAL A 56 6.80 -0.54 5.21
C VAL A 56 7.09 -0.61 6.71
N ALA A 57 7.59 0.46 7.34
CA ALA A 57 7.90 0.48 8.76
C ALA A 57 6.66 0.21 9.61
N VAL A 58 5.56 0.91 9.32
CA VAL A 58 4.28 0.69 10.01
C VAL A 58 3.76 -0.73 9.80
N LEU A 59 3.87 -1.26 8.58
CA LEU A 59 3.44 -2.63 8.28
C LEU A 59 4.26 -3.66 9.07
N VAL A 60 5.57 -3.46 9.21
CA VAL A 60 6.45 -4.34 10.00
C VAL A 60 6.05 -4.32 11.48
N ASP A 61 5.82 -3.13 12.06
CA ASP A 61 5.34 -3.00 13.44
C ASP A 61 3.99 -3.70 13.65
N VAL A 62 3.06 -3.52 12.72
CA VAL A 62 1.74 -4.20 12.75
C VAL A 62 1.92 -5.72 12.68
N ALA A 63 2.80 -6.21 11.82
CA ALA A 63 3.08 -7.64 11.69
C ALA A 63 3.70 -8.22 12.96
N GLU A 64 4.63 -7.50 13.58
CA GLU A 64 5.23 -7.89 14.86
C GLU A 64 4.18 -7.98 15.96
N GLU A 65 3.32 -6.99 16.09
CA GLU A 65 2.24 -7.00 17.07
C GLU A 65 1.21 -8.12 16.84
N LEU A 66 0.88 -8.39 15.57
CA LEU A 66 0.00 -9.51 15.22
C LEU A 66 0.62 -10.85 15.51
N SER A 67 1.93 -11.01 15.34
CA SER A 67 2.64 -12.27 15.60
C SER A 67 2.62 -12.68 17.07
N LYS A 68 2.47 -11.71 17.99
CA LYS A 68 2.38 -11.93 19.45
C LYS A 68 0.96 -12.35 19.91
N ARG A 69 -0.02 -12.35 19.02
CA ARG A 69 -1.44 -12.53 19.35
C ARG A 69 -1.98 -13.89 18.90
N ASN A 70 -3.03 -14.33 19.57
CA ASN A 70 -3.80 -15.50 19.14
C ASN A 70 -4.88 -15.06 18.14
N ASN A 71 -4.53 -15.04 16.86
CA ASN A 71 -5.34 -14.47 15.80
C ASN A 71 -6.45 -15.41 15.33
N GLN A 72 -7.62 -14.86 15.01
CA GLN A 72 -8.72 -15.58 14.37
C GLN A 72 -8.46 -15.76 12.87
N TYR A 73 -8.01 -14.70 12.18
CA TYR A 73 -7.65 -14.71 10.76
C TYR A 73 -6.16 -15.01 10.58
N THR A 74 -5.81 -15.62 9.46
CA THR A 74 -4.45 -15.63 8.96
C THR A 74 -4.13 -14.26 8.37
N TYR A 75 -2.91 -13.77 8.50
CA TYR A 75 -2.44 -12.56 7.87
C TYR A 75 -1.32 -12.87 6.91
N THR A 76 -1.40 -12.33 5.70
CA THR A 76 -0.31 -12.34 4.73
C THR A 76 0.21 -10.93 4.58
N VAL A 77 1.46 -10.73 4.95
CA VAL A 77 2.20 -9.47 4.83
C VAL A 77 2.99 -9.52 3.54
N LEU A 78 2.82 -8.51 2.70
CA LEU A 78 3.47 -8.41 1.40
C LEU A 78 4.27 -7.11 1.30
N LEU A 79 5.55 -7.24 0.98
CA LEU A 79 6.42 -6.15 0.59
C LEU A 79 6.83 -6.38 -0.87
N LEU A 80 6.44 -5.49 -1.76
CA LEU A 80 6.52 -5.76 -3.19
C LEU A 80 6.74 -4.49 -4.02
N PRO A 81 7.28 -4.60 -5.23
CA PRO A 81 7.29 -3.48 -6.17
C PRO A 81 5.87 -3.05 -6.52
N GLU A 82 5.65 -1.74 -6.48
CA GLU A 82 4.37 -1.11 -6.73
C GLU A 82 3.66 -1.69 -7.96
N THR A 83 2.39 -2.02 -7.83
CA THR A 83 1.48 -2.52 -8.86
C THR A 83 1.97 -3.81 -9.54
N ILE A 84 3.16 -3.82 -10.16
CA ILE A 84 3.68 -4.99 -10.87
C ILE A 84 3.96 -6.17 -9.93
N GLY A 85 4.37 -5.87 -8.70
CA GLY A 85 4.59 -6.88 -7.67
C GLY A 85 3.27 -7.53 -7.24
N SER A 86 2.23 -6.74 -7.03
CA SER A 86 0.88 -7.24 -6.70
C SER A 86 0.30 -8.10 -7.81
N ILE A 87 0.45 -7.68 -9.08
CA ILE A 87 0.01 -8.46 -10.24
C ILE A 87 0.77 -9.79 -10.30
N ALA A 88 2.09 -9.75 -10.19
CA ALA A 88 2.92 -10.94 -10.23
C ALA A 88 2.61 -11.90 -9.08
N TYR A 89 2.46 -11.36 -7.86
CA TYR A 89 2.12 -12.16 -6.69
C TYR A 89 0.78 -12.88 -6.85
N LEU A 90 -0.26 -12.17 -7.23
CA LEU A 90 -1.59 -12.76 -7.39
C LEU A 90 -1.64 -13.78 -8.53
N SER A 91 -0.97 -13.50 -9.66
CA SER A 91 -0.90 -14.44 -10.78
C SER A 91 -0.18 -15.76 -10.45
N GLN A 92 0.80 -15.72 -9.54
CA GLN A 92 1.51 -16.92 -9.07
C GLN A 92 0.75 -17.64 -7.95
N ASN A 93 -0.20 -16.96 -7.30
CA ASN A 93 -0.89 -17.43 -6.11
C ASN A 93 -2.42 -17.42 -6.26
N GLU A 94 -2.94 -17.63 -7.45
CA GLU A 94 -4.39 -17.61 -7.76
C GLU A 94 -5.22 -18.47 -6.79
N LYS A 95 -4.67 -19.62 -6.37
CA LYS A 95 -5.36 -20.54 -5.45
C LYS A 95 -5.59 -19.94 -4.05
N LEU A 96 -4.80 -18.95 -3.66
CA LEU A 96 -4.92 -18.27 -2.36
C LEU A 96 -5.98 -17.16 -2.38
N ILE A 97 -6.35 -16.65 -3.56
CA ILE A 97 -7.29 -15.53 -3.70
C ILE A 97 -8.63 -15.84 -3.01
N GLY A 98 -9.13 -17.07 -3.13
CA GLY A 98 -10.38 -17.50 -2.51
C GLY A 98 -10.39 -17.47 -0.97
N ASP A 99 -9.23 -17.52 -0.33
CA ASP A 99 -9.09 -17.41 1.12
C ASP A 99 -8.90 -15.95 1.58
N MET A 100 -8.55 -15.02 0.68
CA MET A 100 -8.35 -13.60 0.98
C MET A 100 -9.68 -12.89 1.13
N VAL A 101 -10.02 -12.44 2.33
CA VAL A 101 -11.33 -11.85 2.62
C VAL A 101 -11.35 -10.34 2.50
N PHE A 102 -10.26 -9.66 2.78
CA PHE A 102 -10.02 -8.22 2.58
C PHE A 102 -8.55 -7.88 2.82
N GLY A 103 -8.17 -6.67 2.45
CA GLY A 103 -6.82 -6.18 2.62
C GLY A 103 -6.73 -4.75 3.12
N ILE A 104 -5.52 -4.38 3.54
CA ILE A 104 -5.13 -3.02 3.91
C ILE A 104 -3.81 -2.71 3.22
N PHE A 105 -3.79 -1.61 2.48
CA PHE A 105 -2.59 -1.05 1.91
C PHE A 105 -2.13 0.14 2.77
N PHE A 106 -0.86 0.12 3.14
CA PHE A 106 -0.21 1.16 3.96
C PHE A 106 0.70 1.98 3.05
N GLU A 107 0.54 3.30 3.04
CA GLU A 107 1.29 4.15 2.14
C GLU A 107 1.54 5.53 2.74
N MET A 108 2.77 6.03 2.61
CA MET A 108 3.18 7.40 2.96
C MET A 108 2.67 7.86 4.34
N LEU A 109 2.98 7.09 5.36
CA LEU A 109 2.49 7.32 6.73
C LEU A 109 3.38 8.26 7.57
N GLY A 110 4.50 8.72 7.02
CA GLY A 110 5.47 9.57 7.72
C GLY A 110 5.23 11.07 7.57
N SER A 111 4.41 11.52 6.63
CA SER A 111 4.16 12.96 6.43
C SER A 111 3.40 13.62 7.58
N LYS A 112 3.37 14.95 7.59
CA LYS A 112 2.65 15.73 8.61
C LYS A 112 1.15 15.87 8.35
N GLY A 113 0.67 15.39 7.21
CA GLY A 113 -0.75 15.40 6.83
C GLY A 113 -1.66 14.65 7.81
N ASN A 114 -2.94 14.92 7.77
CA ASN A 114 -3.91 14.13 8.53
C ASN A 114 -3.94 12.69 8.02
N LEU A 115 -4.27 11.75 8.91
CA LEU A 115 -4.56 10.39 8.47
C LEU A 115 -5.71 10.41 7.45
N ALA A 116 -5.58 9.60 6.43
CA ALA A 116 -6.57 9.44 5.39
C ALA A 116 -6.95 7.96 5.26
N LEU A 117 -8.22 7.72 5.05
CA LEU A 117 -8.80 6.41 4.76
C LEU A 117 -9.36 6.43 3.34
N GLN A 118 -8.79 5.66 2.46
CA GLN A 118 -9.42 5.36 1.18
C GLN A 118 -10.23 4.07 1.30
N LEU A 119 -11.47 4.14 0.85
CA LEU A 119 -12.37 3.00 0.89
C LEU A 119 -12.07 2.00 -0.23
N SER A 120 -12.51 0.76 -0.01
CA SER A 120 -12.53 -0.25 -1.06
C SER A 120 -13.39 0.19 -2.26
N ARG A 121 -13.28 -0.51 -3.39
CA ARG A 121 -14.06 -0.20 -4.59
C ARG A 121 -15.58 -0.17 -4.34
N GLN A 122 -16.08 -1.06 -3.49
CA GLN A 122 -17.50 -1.08 -3.12
C GLN A 122 -17.88 0.01 -2.11
N GLY A 123 -16.93 0.51 -1.33
CA GLY A 123 -17.11 1.62 -0.39
C GLY A 123 -17.96 1.35 0.84
N ASN A 124 -18.53 0.15 0.98
CA ASN A 124 -19.38 -0.23 2.12
C ASN A 124 -19.23 -1.71 2.52
N THR A 125 -18.07 -2.29 2.30
CA THR A 125 -17.76 -3.65 2.73
C THR A 125 -17.54 -3.71 4.25
N LYS A 126 -17.31 -4.92 4.76
CA LYS A 126 -17.03 -5.10 6.20
C LYS A 126 -15.78 -4.32 6.63
N ILE A 127 -14.71 -4.35 5.81
CA ILE A 127 -13.48 -3.63 6.14
C ILE A 127 -13.69 -2.12 6.13
N ASP A 128 -14.45 -1.57 5.17
CA ASP A 128 -14.76 -0.15 5.12
C ASP A 128 -15.45 0.33 6.40
N ARG A 129 -16.46 -0.42 6.86
CA ARG A 129 -17.21 -0.08 8.08
C ARG A 129 -16.34 -0.15 9.33
N ILE A 130 -15.48 -1.18 9.44
CA ILE A 130 -14.56 -1.33 10.57
C ILE A 130 -13.57 -0.17 10.56
N ALA A 131 -12.95 0.11 9.41
CA ALA A 131 -11.96 1.17 9.29
C ALA A 131 -12.55 2.54 9.64
N ARG A 132 -13.72 2.89 9.11
CA ARG A 132 -14.42 4.13 9.49
C ARG A 132 -14.68 4.23 10.99
N HIS A 133 -15.11 3.14 11.62
CA HIS A 133 -15.36 3.15 13.07
C HIS A 133 -14.07 3.41 13.85
N VAL A 134 -12.98 2.73 13.48
CA VAL A 134 -11.67 2.91 14.13
C VAL A 134 -11.14 4.31 13.90
N MET A 135 -11.19 4.81 12.66
CA MET A 135 -10.69 6.15 12.32
C MET A 135 -11.47 7.25 13.07
N LYS A 136 -12.79 7.18 13.10
CA LYS A 136 -13.63 8.13 13.87
C LYS A 136 -13.27 8.15 15.35
N LYS A 137 -12.88 7.02 15.92
CA LYS A 137 -12.54 6.91 17.34
C LYS A 137 -11.12 7.36 17.65
N LYS A 138 -10.15 7.07 16.76
CA LYS A 138 -8.72 7.24 17.02
C LYS A 138 -8.11 8.49 16.38
N SER A 139 -8.69 8.96 15.28
CA SER A 139 -8.26 10.15 14.54
C SER A 139 -9.47 10.89 13.98
N PRO A 140 -10.27 11.59 14.82
CA PRO A 140 -11.55 12.17 14.41
C PRO A 140 -11.47 13.15 13.23
N THR A 141 -10.29 13.70 12.97
CA THR A 141 -10.02 14.66 11.89
C THR A 141 -9.51 13.99 10.60
N PHE A 142 -9.61 12.66 10.50
CA PHE A 142 -9.14 11.96 9.31
C PHE A 142 -9.91 12.38 8.05
N THR A 143 -9.23 12.31 6.92
CA THR A 143 -9.84 12.49 5.60
C THR A 143 -10.39 11.15 5.11
N GLU A 144 -11.62 11.11 4.63
CA GLU A 144 -12.17 9.93 3.95
C GLU A 144 -12.27 10.21 2.46
N GLY A 145 -11.74 9.30 1.64
CA GLY A 145 -11.89 9.29 0.19
C GLY A 145 -12.53 8.00 -0.32
N LYS A 146 -13.22 8.10 -1.45
CA LYS A 146 -13.67 6.92 -2.19
C LYS A 146 -12.48 6.22 -2.84
N PHE A 147 -12.73 5.06 -3.43
CA PHE A 147 -11.73 4.34 -4.20
C PHE A 147 -11.04 5.22 -5.23
N ARG A 148 -9.70 5.26 -5.21
CA ARG A 148 -8.83 6.07 -6.06
C ARG A 148 -8.90 7.60 -5.86
N GLU A 149 -9.43 8.07 -4.75
CA GLU A 149 -9.43 9.51 -4.45
C GLU A 149 -8.25 9.95 -3.58
N VAL A 150 -7.70 9.07 -2.75
CA VAL A 150 -6.54 9.36 -1.89
C VAL A 150 -5.26 8.80 -2.48
N VAL A 151 -5.24 7.51 -2.77
CA VAL A 151 -4.12 6.80 -3.39
C VAL A 151 -4.57 6.10 -4.68
N ARG A 152 -3.60 5.71 -5.55
CA ARG A 152 -3.89 5.00 -6.80
C ARG A 152 -2.78 4.00 -7.06
N ASN A 153 -2.74 2.96 -6.25
CA ASN A 153 -1.59 2.09 -6.13
C ASN A 153 -2.01 0.61 -6.08
N ASP A 154 -1.35 -0.21 -5.28
CA ASP A 154 -1.53 -1.65 -5.17
C ASP A 154 -2.97 -2.07 -4.84
N GLU A 155 -3.71 -1.26 -4.08
CA GLU A 155 -5.11 -1.52 -3.78
C GLU A 155 -5.98 -1.68 -5.03
N MET A 156 -5.58 -1.06 -6.15
CA MET A 156 -6.31 -1.20 -7.41
C MET A 156 -6.26 -2.62 -7.95
N VAL A 157 -5.13 -3.30 -7.77
CA VAL A 157 -4.94 -4.68 -8.24
C VAL A 157 -5.82 -5.64 -7.44
N PHE A 158 -5.82 -5.51 -6.11
CA PHE A 158 -6.64 -6.36 -5.24
C PHE A 158 -8.15 -6.10 -5.39
N ASN A 159 -8.57 -4.85 -5.53
CA ASN A 159 -9.97 -4.50 -5.82
C ASN A 159 -10.37 -4.75 -7.29
N GLY A 160 -9.43 -5.16 -8.14
CA GLY A 160 -9.65 -5.33 -9.58
C GLY A 160 -10.66 -6.43 -9.91
N PRO A 161 -11.30 -6.33 -11.10
CA PRO A 161 -12.21 -7.38 -11.57
C PRO A 161 -11.52 -8.74 -11.67
N GLY A 162 -12.17 -9.78 -11.17
CA GLY A 162 -11.65 -11.15 -11.17
C GLY A 162 -10.78 -11.48 -9.94
N VAL A 163 -10.27 -10.47 -9.22
CA VAL A 163 -9.62 -10.62 -7.92
C VAL A 163 -10.63 -10.30 -6.81
N ASP A 164 -11.28 -9.16 -6.89
CA ASP A 164 -12.42 -8.74 -6.07
C ASP A 164 -12.19 -8.81 -4.53
N ILE A 165 -10.96 -8.64 -4.09
CA ILE A 165 -10.62 -8.57 -2.68
C ILE A 165 -10.82 -7.12 -2.20
N PRO A 166 -11.79 -6.84 -1.31
CA PRO A 166 -11.99 -5.49 -0.79
C PRO A 166 -10.74 -5.03 -0.04
N MET A 167 -10.02 -4.06 -0.58
CA MET A 167 -8.82 -3.47 0.02
C MET A 167 -9.03 -1.99 0.24
N ILE A 168 -8.80 -1.55 1.46
CA ILE A 168 -8.73 -0.14 1.85
C ILE A 168 -7.29 0.33 1.84
N SER A 169 -7.07 1.64 1.82
CA SER A 169 -5.74 2.21 2.03
C SER A 169 -5.74 3.14 3.23
N ILE A 170 -4.65 3.13 3.97
CA ILE A 170 -4.37 4.06 5.07
C ILE A 170 -3.12 4.84 4.70
N SER A 171 -3.24 6.16 4.66
CA SER A 171 -2.19 7.08 4.27
C SER A 171 -2.23 8.35 5.13
N ARG A 172 -1.33 9.31 4.86
CA ARG A 172 -1.51 10.70 5.27
C ARG A 172 -1.72 11.56 4.04
N TYR A 173 -2.66 12.47 4.10
CA TYR A 173 -3.06 13.28 2.94
C TYR A 173 -3.36 14.73 3.36
N PRO A 174 -2.99 15.73 2.54
CA PRO A 174 -2.23 15.64 1.29
C PRO A 174 -0.73 15.33 1.53
N TYR A 175 -0.04 14.87 0.49
CA TYR A 175 1.39 14.57 0.48
C TYR A 175 2.09 15.32 -0.68
N PRO A 176 2.27 16.65 -0.56
CA PRO A 176 2.81 17.49 -1.64
C PRO A 176 4.27 17.15 -1.99
N GLU A 177 4.98 16.50 -1.08
CA GLU A 177 6.35 16.02 -1.25
C GLU A 177 6.52 14.83 -2.19
N TYR A 178 5.43 14.14 -2.54
CA TYR A 178 5.41 12.94 -3.35
C TYR A 178 6.16 13.11 -4.67
N HIS A 179 7.14 12.23 -4.94
CA HIS A 179 8.00 12.23 -6.13
C HIS A 179 8.79 13.53 -6.30
N THR A 180 9.13 14.19 -5.23
CA THR A 180 10.02 15.38 -5.22
C THR A 180 11.24 15.15 -4.34
N SER A 181 12.21 16.08 -4.37
CA SER A 181 13.36 16.06 -3.47
C SER A 181 13.02 16.35 -2.00
N ASP A 182 11.80 16.71 -1.72
CA ASP A 182 11.29 17.00 -0.37
C ASP A 182 10.74 15.75 0.33
N ASP A 183 10.71 14.62 -0.37
CA ASP A 183 10.40 13.30 0.21
C ASP A 183 11.61 12.81 1.04
N THR A 184 11.61 13.14 2.35
CA THR A 184 12.72 12.91 3.29
C THR A 184 12.24 12.30 4.61
#